data_ee72c474521fbdd59297dd92c6e11c3a
#
_entry.id   ee72c474521fbdd59297dd92c6e11c3a
#
_cell.length_a   1.000
_cell.length_b   1.000
_cell.length_c   1.000
_cell.angle_alpha   90.00
_cell.angle_beta   90.00
_cell.angle_gamma   90.00
#
_symmetry.space_group_name_H-M   'P 1'
#
loop_
_entity.id
_entity.type
_entity.pdbx_description
1 polymer ?
#
loop_
_entity_poly.entity_id
_entity_poly.type
_entity_poly.pdbx_seq_one_letter_code
_entity_poly.pdbx_strand_id
1 'polypeptide(L)'
;MKKIAVISALLEDSINTQYEFNKIVANYKDIIKGRMGIPFNEYDVSVITLVAVGDIDEINSFTGKLGNIKNCSVKTSISKKDV
;
A
#
# COMPACT_ATOMS: atom_id res chain seq x y z
N MET A 1 12.74 14.20 8.33
CA MET A 1 11.37 14.65 8.61
C MET A 1 10.38 13.66 8.08
N LYS A 2 9.30 13.45 8.77
CA LYS A 2 8.33 12.41 8.43
C LYS A 2 7.09 13.00 7.78
N LYS A 3 6.47 12.21 6.92
CA LYS A 3 5.22 12.53 6.25
C LYS A 3 4.19 11.45 6.55
N ILE A 4 2.92 11.82 6.46
CA ILE A 4 1.82 10.86 6.49
C ILE A 4 1.49 10.53 5.03
N ALA A 5 1.34 9.25 4.73
CA ALA A 5 0.94 8.79 3.41
C ALA A 5 -0.33 7.96 3.50
N VAL A 6 -1.27 8.22 2.61
CA VAL A 6 -2.44 7.37 2.40
C VAL A 6 -2.24 6.65 1.08
N ILE A 7 -2.18 5.33 1.13
CA ILE A 7 -1.86 4.49 -0.01
C ILE A 7 -3.08 3.66 -0.35
N SER A 8 -3.61 3.83 -1.56
CA SER A 8 -4.76 3.06 -2.03
C SER A 8 -4.31 2.10 -3.10
N ALA A 9 -4.72 0.84 -2.96
CA ALA A 9 -4.33 -0.22 -3.88
C ALA A 9 -5.53 -1.01 -4.36
N LEU A 10 -5.58 -1.29 -5.66
CA LEU A 10 -6.52 -2.21 -6.27
C LEU A 10 -5.72 -3.45 -6.68
N LEU A 11 -6.14 -4.60 -6.18
CA LEU A 11 -5.48 -5.87 -6.44
C LEU A 11 -6.41 -6.75 -7.27
N GLU A 12 -6.08 -6.95 -8.55
CA GLU A 12 -6.77 -7.91 -9.42
C GLU A 12 -6.06 -9.26 -9.30
N ASP A 13 -6.70 -10.36 -9.68
CA ASP A 13 -6.22 -11.72 -9.41
C ASP A 13 -5.89 -11.84 -7.92
N SER A 14 -6.91 -11.59 -7.10
CA SER A 14 -6.77 -11.15 -5.72
C SER A 14 -5.90 -12.05 -4.85
N ILE A 15 -6.05 -13.37 -4.93
CA ILE A 15 -5.31 -14.28 -4.06
C ILE A 15 -3.80 -14.18 -4.32
N ASN A 16 -3.40 -14.29 -5.58
CA ASN A 16 -1.98 -14.25 -5.94
C ASN A 16 -1.37 -12.88 -5.69
N THR A 17 -2.10 -11.83 -6.04
CA THR A 17 -1.64 -10.45 -5.88
C THR A 17 -1.50 -10.08 -4.40
N GLN A 18 -2.41 -10.52 -3.55
CA GLN A 18 -2.31 -10.28 -2.11
C GLN A 18 -1.08 -10.95 -1.50
N TYR A 19 -0.72 -12.12 -1.98
CA TYR A 19 0.49 -12.81 -1.47
C TYR A 19 1.72 -11.92 -1.65
N GLU A 20 1.92 -11.40 -2.86
CA GLU A 20 3.05 -10.51 -3.14
C GLU A 20 2.93 -9.19 -2.39
N PHE A 21 1.73 -8.61 -2.34
CA PHE A 21 1.45 -7.37 -1.64
C PHE A 21 1.83 -7.50 -0.16
N ASN A 22 1.37 -8.56 0.49
CA ASN A 22 1.59 -8.75 1.91
C ASN A 22 3.06 -9.01 2.24
N LYS A 23 3.82 -9.65 1.34
CA LYS A 23 5.26 -9.83 1.52
C LYS A 23 5.98 -8.48 1.59
N ILE A 24 5.63 -7.56 0.70
CA ILE A 24 6.23 -6.23 0.70
C ILE A 24 5.80 -5.45 1.93
N VAL A 25 4.50 -5.46 2.27
CA VAL A 25 3.98 -4.78 3.46
C VAL A 25 4.72 -5.22 4.73
N ALA A 26 5.00 -6.51 4.85
CA ALA A 26 5.70 -7.04 6.02
C ALA A 26 7.08 -6.41 6.21
N ASN A 27 7.76 -6.05 5.13
CA ASN A 27 9.08 -5.42 5.20
C ASN A 27 9.03 -3.95 5.64
N TYR A 28 7.83 -3.34 5.62
CA TYR A 28 7.63 -1.94 5.97
C TYR A 28 6.69 -1.77 7.16
N LYS A 29 6.50 -2.83 7.94
CA LYS A 29 5.52 -2.81 9.05
C LYS A 29 5.76 -1.68 10.05
N ASP A 30 7.00 -1.25 10.21
CA ASP A 30 7.34 -0.24 11.20
C ASP A 30 6.76 1.14 10.86
N ILE A 31 6.50 1.43 9.58
CA ILE A 31 5.93 2.70 9.17
C ILE A 31 4.41 2.64 8.99
N ILE A 32 3.82 1.46 8.98
CA ILE A 32 2.38 1.31 8.72
C ILE A 32 1.61 1.48 10.02
N LYS A 33 0.66 2.44 10.01
CA LYS A 33 -0.14 2.80 11.18
C LYS A 33 -1.56 2.25 11.12
N GLY A 34 -2.04 1.93 9.93
CA GLY A 34 -3.38 1.39 9.77
C GLY A 34 -3.55 0.72 8.43
N ARG A 35 -4.51 -0.19 8.38
CA ARG A 35 -4.82 -0.94 7.16
C ARG A 35 -6.32 -1.23 7.12
N MET A 36 -6.92 -1.05 5.96
CA MET A 36 -8.32 -1.41 5.72
C MET A 36 -8.38 -2.17 4.40
N GLY A 37 -9.10 -3.28 4.39
CA GLY A 37 -9.26 -4.07 3.18
C GLY A 37 -10.72 -4.40 2.94
N ILE A 38 -11.16 -4.32 1.68
CA ILE A 38 -12.50 -4.68 1.26
C ILE A 38 -12.38 -5.67 0.12
N PRO A 39 -12.77 -6.94 0.32
CA PRO A 39 -12.74 -7.91 -0.76
C PRO A 39 -14.00 -7.83 -1.61
N PHE A 40 -13.83 -7.95 -2.92
CA PHE A 40 -14.92 -8.06 -3.87
C PHE A 40 -14.79 -9.42 -4.56
N ASN A 41 -15.22 -10.47 -3.86
CA ASN A 41 -15.01 -11.84 -4.32
C ASN A 41 -15.64 -12.13 -5.67
N GLU A 42 -16.81 -11.50 -5.94
CA GLU A 42 -17.53 -11.67 -7.20
C GLU A 42 -16.77 -11.12 -8.40
N TYR A 43 -15.78 -10.21 -8.16
CA TYR A 43 -15.00 -9.59 -9.24
C TYR A 43 -13.54 -10.03 -9.21
N ASP A 44 -13.16 -10.87 -8.24
CA ASP A 44 -11.77 -11.28 -8.01
C ASP A 44 -10.84 -10.06 -7.83
N VAL A 45 -11.32 -9.07 -7.07
CA VAL A 45 -10.61 -7.82 -6.79
C VAL A 45 -10.63 -7.58 -5.28
N SER A 46 -9.53 -7.06 -4.76
CA SER A 46 -9.49 -6.52 -3.40
C SER A 46 -9.06 -5.06 -3.43
N VAL A 47 -9.65 -4.25 -2.55
CA VAL A 47 -9.24 -2.88 -2.33
C VAL A 47 -8.55 -2.82 -0.97
N ILE A 48 -7.32 -2.31 -0.94
CA ILE A 48 -6.57 -2.19 0.31
C ILE A 48 -6.09 -0.75 0.45
N THR A 49 -6.36 -0.15 1.61
CA THR A 49 -5.86 1.17 1.95
C THR A 49 -4.91 1.05 3.14
N LEU A 50 -3.77 1.69 3.04
CA LEU A 50 -2.77 1.74 4.10
C LEU A 50 -2.53 3.18 4.51
N VAL A 51 -2.30 3.40 5.81
CA VAL A 51 -1.82 4.68 6.32
C VAL A 51 -0.43 4.44 6.87
N ALA A 52 0.53 5.23 6.39
CA ALA A 52 1.92 5.09 6.78
C ALA A 52 2.48 6.43 7.25
N VAL A 53 3.46 6.36 8.16
CA VAL A 53 4.21 7.53 8.61
C VAL A 53 5.69 7.18 8.50
N GLY A 54 6.43 7.94 7.69
CA GLY A 54 7.85 7.69 7.48
C GLY A 54 8.50 8.81 6.70
N ASP A 55 9.81 8.68 6.48
CA ASP A 55 10.52 9.60 5.62
C ASP A 55 10.05 9.43 4.18
N ILE A 56 10.11 10.52 3.41
CA ILE A 56 9.62 10.51 2.03
C ILE A 56 10.32 9.45 1.17
N ASP A 57 11.62 9.24 1.37
CA ASP A 57 12.35 8.24 0.62
C ASP A 57 11.87 6.83 0.94
N GLU A 58 11.57 6.57 2.19
CA GLU A 58 11.05 5.28 2.64
C GLU A 58 9.65 5.02 2.08
N ILE A 59 8.79 6.05 2.13
CA ILE A 59 7.44 5.97 1.55
C ILE A 59 7.52 5.71 0.05
N ASN A 60 8.38 6.44 -0.66
CA ASN A 60 8.53 6.26 -2.11
C ASN A 60 9.09 4.88 -2.47
N SER A 61 10.03 4.37 -1.70
CA SER A 61 10.55 3.02 -1.89
C SER A 61 9.45 1.98 -1.73
N PHE A 62 8.65 2.13 -0.68
CA PHE A 62 7.54 1.23 -0.39
C PHE A 62 6.49 1.25 -1.50
N THR A 63 6.01 2.43 -1.86
CA THR A 63 4.95 2.56 -2.88
C THR A 63 5.44 2.13 -4.26
N GLY A 64 6.71 2.37 -4.57
CA GLY A 64 7.31 1.90 -5.81
C GLY A 64 7.33 0.39 -5.91
N LYS A 65 7.66 -0.29 -4.83
CA LYS A 65 7.64 -1.76 -4.79
C LYS A 65 6.22 -2.30 -4.94
N LEU A 66 5.24 -1.69 -4.26
CA LEU A 66 3.84 -2.09 -4.41
C LEU A 66 3.36 -1.87 -5.84
N GLY A 67 3.71 -0.75 -6.45
CA GLY A 67 3.29 -0.43 -7.82
C GLY A 67 3.89 -1.32 -8.88
N ASN A 68 4.99 -2.01 -8.59
CA ASN A 68 5.62 -2.96 -9.51
C ASN A 68 4.99 -4.35 -9.47
N ILE A 69 4.08 -4.61 -8.55
CA ILE A 69 3.39 -5.91 -8.50
C ILE A 69 2.44 -6.00 -9.69
N LYS A 70 2.50 -7.12 -10.42
CA LYS A 70 1.57 -7.38 -11.50
C LYS A 70 0.13 -7.41 -10.97
N ASN A 71 -0.80 -6.81 -11.71
CA ASN A 71 -2.22 -6.74 -11.37
C ASN A 71 -2.52 -5.87 -10.13
N CYS A 72 -1.59 -5.01 -9.76
CA CYS A 72 -1.75 -4.10 -8.64
C CYS A 72 -1.64 -2.65 -9.11
N SER A 73 -2.66 -1.85 -8.81
CA SER A 73 -2.66 -0.42 -9.11
C SER A 73 -2.60 0.36 -7.82
N VAL A 74 -1.67 1.30 -7.71
CA VAL A 74 -1.41 2.03 -6.46
C VAL A 74 -1.47 3.53 -6.70
N LYS A 75 -2.16 4.24 -5.80
CA LYS A 75 -2.16 5.70 -5.74
C LYS A 75 -1.81 6.12 -4.33
N THR A 76 -1.05 7.20 -4.20
CA THR A 76 -0.56 7.66 -2.91
C THR A 76 -0.81 9.15 -2.76
N SER A 77 -1.39 9.52 -1.61
CA SER A 77 -1.47 10.91 -1.18
C SER A 77 -0.50 11.11 -0.04
N ILE A 78 0.30 12.17 -0.12
CA ILE A 78 1.33 12.46 0.90
C ILE A 78 1.00 13.80 1.53
N SER A 79 1.07 13.87 2.86
CA SER A 79 0.78 15.09 3.59
C SER A 79 1.74 16.20 3.16
N LYS A 80 1.23 17.43 3.10
CA LYS A 80 2.09 18.60 2.90
C LYS A 80 2.86 18.92 4.17
N LYS A 81 2.25 18.62 5.31
CA LYS A 81 2.82 18.89 6.62
C LYS A 81 3.81 17.79 6.99
N ASP A 82 4.94 18.18 7.55
CA ASP A 82 5.85 17.26 8.22
C ASP A 82 5.31 16.94 9.63
N VAL A 83 5.51 15.73 10.07
CA VAL A 83 5.01 15.29 11.37
C VAL A 83 6.10 14.71 12.26
#